data_93c65e0f2c0179fae63011d889254997
#
_entry.id   93c65e0f2c0179fae63011d889254997
#
_cell.length_a   1.000
_cell.length_b   1.000
_cell.length_c   1.000
_cell.angle_alpha   90.00
_cell.angle_beta   90.00
_cell.angle_gamma   90.00
#
_symmetry.space_group_name_H-M   'P 1'
#
loop_
_entity.id
_entity.type
_entity.pdbx_description
1 polymer ?
#
loop_
_entity_poly.entity_id
_entity_poly.type
_entity_poly.pdbx_seq_one_letter_code
_entity_poly.pdbx_strand_id
1 'polypeptide(L)'
;MQLEYAKDPRWANAEQSLIDLIIKWVDYSEELPFTASPTDVEEYGRDIYVAAAAGQFGTVAAYIAPVATAAQNKNNAGQCLQATDWVNEPDVYDPARNPHLMNRDAFLDYRSWCRNIVVYPVAGNLDWPTEPVAIWSQP
;
A
#
# COMPACT_ATOMS: atom_id res chain seq x y z
N MET A 1 -19.21 -3.10 29.21
CA MET A 1 -19.67 -3.80 27.99
C MET A 1 -19.46 -5.31 28.18
N GLN A 2 -20.45 -6.11 27.83
CA GLN A 2 -20.36 -7.56 27.94
C GLN A 2 -20.34 -8.16 26.53
N LEU A 3 -19.31 -8.93 26.21
CA LEU A 3 -19.17 -9.63 24.93
C LEU A 3 -20.19 -10.79 24.89
N GLU A 4 -21.02 -10.83 23.86
CA GLU A 4 -21.94 -11.96 23.61
C GLU A 4 -21.17 -13.08 22.89
N TYR A 5 -20.48 -12.73 21.81
CA TYR A 5 -19.56 -13.62 21.08
C TYR A 5 -18.59 -12.83 20.21
N ALA A 6 -17.56 -13.54 19.76
CA ALA A 6 -16.65 -13.09 18.71
C ALA A 6 -16.41 -14.24 17.71
N LYS A 7 -16.10 -13.88 16.45
CA LYS A 7 -15.89 -14.86 15.38
C LYS A 7 -14.92 -14.34 14.32
N ASP A 8 -14.49 -15.25 13.46
CA ASP A 8 -13.65 -14.96 12.27
C ASP A 8 -12.34 -14.22 12.57
N PRO A 9 -11.57 -14.65 13.59
CA PRO A 9 -10.32 -13.98 13.93
C PRO A 9 -9.28 -14.14 12.81
N ARG A 10 -8.60 -13.04 12.49
CA ARG A 10 -7.52 -12.99 11.50
C ARG A 10 -6.42 -12.05 11.98
N TRP A 11 -5.17 -12.40 11.78
CA TRP A 11 -4.07 -11.47 12.01
C TRP A 11 -4.23 -10.24 11.13
N ALA A 12 -4.22 -9.06 11.75
CA ALA A 12 -4.39 -7.78 11.07
C ALA A 12 -3.07 -7.22 10.52
N ASN A 13 -1.94 -7.75 10.96
CA ASN A 13 -0.61 -7.36 10.51
C ASN A 13 0.35 -8.54 10.42
N ALA A 14 1.47 -8.34 9.70
CA ALA A 14 2.49 -9.37 9.49
C ALA A 14 3.22 -9.76 10.79
N GLU A 15 3.32 -8.83 11.75
CA GLU A 15 3.95 -9.03 13.06
C GLU A 15 3.11 -9.87 14.02
N GLN A 16 1.88 -10.20 13.64
CA GLN A 16 0.92 -10.95 14.47
C GLN A 16 0.68 -10.29 15.84
N SER A 17 0.62 -8.99 15.88
CA SER A 17 0.40 -8.19 17.08
C SER A 17 -1.01 -7.62 17.20
N LEU A 18 -1.80 -7.69 16.14
CA LEU A 18 -3.19 -7.22 16.08
C LEU A 18 -4.07 -8.31 15.47
N ILE A 19 -5.31 -8.45 15.98
CA ILE A 19 -6.27 -9.41 15.47
C ILE A 19 -7.56 -8.70 15.08
N ASP A 20 -7.95 -8.79 13.81
CA ASP A 20 -9.27 -8.39 13.33
C ASP A 20 -10.27 -9.52 13.54
N LEU A 21 -11.45 -9.18 14.01
CA LEU A 21 -12.54 -10.13 14.24
C LEU A 21 -13.89 -9.42 14.18
N ILE A 22 -14.96 -10.18 14.12
CA ILE A 22 -16.30 -9.67 14.25
C ILE A 22 -16.78 -9.95 15.67
N ILE A 23 -17.29 -8.93 16.35
CA ILE A 23 -17.80 -9.04 17.71
C ILE A 23 -19.27 -8.69 17.78
N LYS A 24 -19.93 -9.24 18.78
CA LYS A 24 -21.30 -8.92 19.15
C LYS A 24 -21.34 -8.63 20.66
N TRP A 25 -21.83 -7.44 20.99
CA TRP A 25 -22.09 -7.08 22.38
C TRP A 25 -23.52 -7.40 22.76
N VAL A 26 -23.74 -7.78 24.01
CA VAL A 26 -25.09 -8.11 24.53
C VAL A 26 -26.09 -6.96 24.33
N ASP A 27 -25.64 -5.73 24.51
CA ASP A 27 -26.48 -4.53 24.45
C ASP A 27 -26.62 -3.93 23.05
N TYR A 28 -25.99 -4.52 22.03
CA TYR A 28 -26.07 -4.05 20.65
C TYR A 28 -26.84 -5.02 19.77
N SER A 29 -27.60 -4.51 18.81
CA SER A 29 -28.37 -5.34 17.87
C SER A 29 -27.52 -5.91 16.73
N GLU A 30 -26.39 -5.30 16.42
CA GLU A 30 -25.57 -5.60 15.24
C GLU A 30 -24.21 -6.16 15.62
N GLU A 31 -23.63 -6.95 14.71
CA GLU A 31 -22.23 -7.34 14.73
C GLU A 31 -21.36 -6.17 14.30
N LEU A 32 -20.21 -6.01 14.92
CA LEU A 32 -19.28 -4.93 14.63
C LEU A 32 -17.89 -5.47 14.29
N PRO A 33 -17.19 -4.90 13.29
CA PRO A 33 -15.78 -5.17 13.10
C PRO A 33 -14.99 -4.60 14.29
N PHE A 34 -14.00 -5.34 14.75
CA PHE A 34 -13.16 -4.96 15.87
C PHE A 34 -11.72 -5.41 15.63
N THR A 35 -10.76 -4.54 15.94
CA THR A 35 -9.33 -4.88 15.95
C THR A 35 -8.86 -4.95 17.39
N ALA A 36 -8.56 -6.15 17.86
CA ALA A 36 -8.05 -6.38 19.20
C ALA A 36 -6.53 -6.17 19.28
N SER A 37 -6.08 -5.54 20.35
CA SER A 37 -4.67 -5.26 20.60
C SER A 37 -4.27 -5.67 22.02
N PRO A 38 -3.04 -6.22 22.25
CA PRO A 38 -2.56 -6.50 23.59
C PRO A 38 -2.26 -5.23 24.40
N THR A 39 -2.18 -4.08 23.72
CA THR A 39 -1.92 -2.76 24.31
C THR A 39 -3.12 -1.82 24.25
N ASP A 40 -4.34 -2.37 24.04
CA ASP A 40 -5.55 -1.56 24.02
C ASP A 40 -5.70 -0.78 25.33
N VAL A 41 -6.18 0.46 25.22
CA VAL A 41 -6.46 1.30 26.41
C VAL A 41 -7.59 0.71 27.23
N GLU A 42 -8.55 0.06 26.58
CA GLU A 42 -9.68 -0.61 27.22
C GLU A 42 -9.33 -2.05 27.61
N GLU A 43 -9.73 -2.43 28.82
CA GLU A 43 -9.48 -3.79 29.34
C GLU A 43 -10.13 -4.85 28.45
N TYR A 44 -11.37 -4.64 28.03
CA TYR A 44 -12.07 -5.58 27.17
C TYR A 44 -11.36 -5.82 25.81
N GLY A 45 -10.68 -4.80 25.26
CA GLY A 45 -9.91 -4.94 24.04
C GLY A 45 -8.70 -5.88 24.22
N ARG A 46 -7.99 -5.75 25.36
CA ARG A 46 -6.89 -6.64 25.72
C ARG A 46 -7.37 -8.07 26.00
N ASP A 47 -8.51 -8.21 26.69
CA ASP A 47 -9.09 -9.52 26.98
C ASP A 47 -9.53 -10.26 25.74
N ILE A 48 -10.17 -9.55 24.79
CA ILE A 48 -10.54 -10.11 23.49
C ILE A 48 -9.30 -10.56 22.72
N TYR A 49 -8.21 -9.77 22.73
CA TYR A 49 -6.94 -10.17 22.09
C TYR A 49 -6.40 -11.46 22.68
N VAL A 50 -6.30 -11.57 24.01
CA VAL A 50 -5.80 -12.76 24.70
C VAL A 50 -6.66 -13.98 24.38
N ALA A 51 -7.98 -13.85 24.42
CA ALA A 51 -8.92 -14.92 24.10
C ALA A 51 -8.81 -15.36 22.63
N ALA A 52 -8.71 -14.41 21.70
CA ALA A 52 -8.56 -14.70 20.27
C ALA A 52 -7.22 -15.38 19.97
N ALA A 53 -6.11 -14.87 20.51
CA ALA A 53 -4.78 -15.47 20.34
C ALA A 53 -4.68 -16.88 20.92
N ALA A 54 -5.45 -17.16 21.98
CA ALA A 54 -5.56 -18.51 22.58
C ALA A 54 -6.49 -19.45 21.78
N GLY A 55 -7.14 -18.97 20.70
CA GLY A 55 -8.02 -19.79 19.87
C GLY A 55 -9.43 -19.96 20.42
N GLN A 56 -9.87 -19.17 21.41
CA GLN A 56 -11.21 -19.29 22.00
C GLN A 56 -12.34 -18.94 21.02
N PHE A 57 -12.03 -18.15 19.98
CA PHE A 57 -12.98 -17.79 18.92
C PHE A 57 -12.69 -18.50 17.59
N GLY A 58 -11.96 -19.60 17.65
CA GLY A 58 -11.45 -20.34 16.50
C GLY A 58 -9.98 -20.04 16.19
N THR A 59 -9.44 -20.77 15.22
CA THR A 59 -8.05 -20.55 14.77
C THR A 59 -7.92 -19.16 14.13
N VAL A 60 -6.92 -18.39 14.53
CA VAL A 60 -6.61 -17.09 13.93
C VAL A 60 -6.10 -17.30 12.52
N ALA A 61 -6.84 -16.83 11.51
CA ALA A 61 -6.44 -16.93 10.11
C ALA A 61 -5.20 -16.09 9.82
N ALA A 62 -4.42 -16.50 8.81
CA ALA A 62 -3.21 -15.80 8.41
C ALA A 62 -3.52 -14.37 7.92
N TYR A 63 -2.56 -13.46 8.15
CA TYR A 63 -2.60 -12.11 7.61
C TYR A 63 -2.61 -12.14 6.08
N ILE A 64 -3.47 -11.32 5.49
CA ILE A 64 -3.50 -11.08 4.05
C ILE A 64 -3.07 -9.65 3.81
N ALA A 65 -1.88 -9.47 3.22
CA ALA A 65 -1.40 -8.15 2.85
C ALA A 65 -2.36 -7.49 1.83
N PRO A 66 -2.68 -6.20 2.01
CA PRO A 66 -3.49 -5.49 1.03
C PRO A 66 -2.79 -5.43 -0.33
N VAL A 67 -3.57 -5.58 -1.38
CA VAL A 67 -3.10 -5.51 -2.77
C VAL A 67 -3.50 -4.16 -3.34
N ALA A 68 -2.58 -3.49 -4.05
CA ALA A 68 -2.86 -2.21 -4.67
C ALA A 68 -4.02 -2.30 -5.66
N THR A 69 -4.94 -1.33 -5.61
CA THR A 69 -6.04 -1.22 -6.57
C THR A 69 -5.56 -0.64 -7.90
N ALA A 70 -6.34 -0.83 -8.97
CA ALA A 70 -6.06 -0.21 -10.27
C ALA A 70 -5.99 1.33 -10.15
N ALA A 71 -6.86 1.94 -9.35
CA ALA A 71 -6.86 3.39 -9.11
C ALA A 71 -5.59 3.87 -8.38
N GLN A 72 -5.12 3.12 -7.38
CA GLN A 72 -3.86 3.43 -6.70
C GLN A 72 -2.66 3.33 -7.64
N ASN A 73 -2.58 2.27 -8.45
CA ASN A 73 -1.52 2.09 -9.43
C ASN A 73 -1.53 3.20 -10.49
N LYS A 74 -2.71 3.57 -11.00
CA LYS A 74 -2.86 4.71 -11.91
C LYS A 74 -2.34 6.01 -11.31
N ASN A 75 -2.71 6.30 -10.06
CA ASN A 75 -2.25 7.51 -9.35
C ASN A 75 -0.74 7.52 -9.17
N ASN A 76 -0.16 6.40 -8.75
CA ASN A 76 1.30 6.27 -8.57
C ASN A 76 2.04 6.46 -9.90
N ALA A 77 1.55 5.86 -10.98
CA ALA A 77 2.13 6.03 -12.32
C ALA A 77 2.04 7.49 -12.81
N GLY A 78 0.92 8.17 -12.53
CA GLY A 78 0.75 9.59 -12.82
C GLY A 78 1.76 10.47 -12.08
N GLN A 79 2.06 10.16 -10.83
CA GLN A 79 3.10 10.85 -10.04
C GLN A 79 4.50 10.61 -10.63
N CYS A 80 4.81 9.41 -11.10
CA CYS A 80 6.06 9.11 -11.79
C CYS A 80 6.22 9.95 -13.08
N LEU A 81 5.15 10.14 -13.84
CA LEU A 81 5.16 11.00 -15.03
C LEU A 81 5.39 12.45 -14.65
N GLN A 82 4.69 12.98 -13.65
CA GLN A 82 4.88 14.36 -13.17
C GLN A 82 6.32 14.62 -12.70
N ALA A 83 6.89 13.68 -11.94
CA ALA A 83 8.26 13.80 -11.43
C ALA A 83 9.32 13.81 -12.54
N THR A 84 9.01 13.29 -13.73
CA THR A 84 9.92 13.18 -14.86
C THR A 84 9.53 14.04 -16.08
N ASP A 85 8.53 14.91 -15.97
CA ASP A 85 8.09 15.79 -17.08
C ASP A 85 9.20 16.71 -17.59
N TRP A 86 10.12 17.11 -16.70
CA TRP A 86 11.23 18.01 -17.00
C TRP A 86 12.18 17.48 -18.10
N VAL A 87 12.26 16.15 -18.32
CA VAL A 87 13.11 15.57 -19.39
C VAL A 87 12.61 15.88 -20.79
N ASN A 88 11.40 16.42 -20.92
CA ASN A 88 10.79 16.79 -22.20
C ASN A 88 11.02 18.26 -22.56
N GLU A 89 11.63 19.05 -21.67
CA GLU A 89 11.98 20.42 -21.95
C GLU A 89 13.15 20.46 -22.97
N PRO A 90 12.98 21.14 -24.13
CA PRO A 90 13.96 21.10 -25.22
C PRO A 90 15.35 21.55 -24.81
N ASP A 91 15.47 22.55 -23.94
CA ASP A 91 16.76 23.08 -23.46
C ASP A 91 17.49 22.11 -22.50
N VAL A 92 16.78 21.14 -21.92
CA VAL A 92 17.37 20.12 -21.04
C VAL A 92 18.17 19.08 -21.82
N TYR A 93 17.69 18.63 -22.97
CA TYR A 93 18.31 17.56 -23.75
C TYR A 93 18.97 18.01 -25.05
N ASP A 94 18.94 19.29 -25.38
CA ASP A 94 19.57 19.84 -26.58
C ASP A 94 21.10 19.70 -26.48
N PRO A 95 21.77 18.93 -27.34
CA PRO A 95 23.21 18.74 -27.31
C PRO A 95 24.01 20.04 -27.61
N ALA A 96 23.35 21.09 -28.14
CA ALA A 96 23.96 22.39 -28.29
C ALA A 96 24.08 23.16 -26.96
N ARG A 97 23.46 22.69 -25.90
CA ARG A 97 23.51 23.25 -24.55
C ARG A 97 24.51 22.49 -23.67
N ASN A 98 25.15 23.19 -22.76
CA ASN A 98 26.06 22.57 -21.78
C ASN A 98 25.78 23.11 -20.37
N PRO A 99 25.52 22.26 -19.39
CA PRO A 99 25.30 20.81 -19.54
C PRO A 99 23.94 20.47 -20.18
N HIS A 100 23.85 19.33 -20.84
CA HIS A 100 22.58 18.76 -21.31
C HIS A 100 22.40 17.32 -20.81
N LEU A 101 21.16 16.86 -20.78
CA LEU A 101 20.80 15.49 -20.34
C LEU A 101 21.23 14.48 -21.41
N MET A 102 22.14 13.56 -21.06
CA MET A 102 22.69 12.57 -21.98
C MET A 102 21.88 11.28 -22.06
N ASN A 103 21.14 10.92 -21.01
CA ASN A 103 20.42 9.66 -20.92
C ASN A 103 18.90 9.82 -20.97
N ARG A 104 18.41 10.77 -21.78
CA ARG A 104 16.97 11.02 -21.94
C ARG A 104 16.19 9.76 -22.33
N ASP A 105 16.75 8.89 -23.20
CA ASP A 105 16.09 7.68 -23.67
C ASP A 105 15.73 6.73 -22.52
N ALA A 106 16.57 6.61 -21.50
CA ALA A 106 16.26 5.82 -20.31
C ALA A 106 15.01 6.36 -19.57
N PHE A 107 14.88 7.67 -19.48
CA PHE A 107 13.66 8.31 -18.92
C PHE A 107 12.45 8.09 -19.83
N LEU A 108 12.59 8.14 -21.15
CA LEU A 108 11.47 7.88 -22.05
C LEU A 108 10.96 6.45 -21.93
N ASP A 109 11.82 5.46 -21.78
CA ASP A 109 11.46 4.06 -21.55
C ASP A 109 10.72 3.92 -20.20
N TYR A 110 11.26 4.48 -19.14
CA TYR A 110 10.61 4.52 -17.82
C TYR A 110 9.22 5.18 -17.90
N ARG A 111 9.10 6.33 -18.54
CA ARG A 111 7.85 7.06 -18.73
C ARG A 111 6.84 6.30 -19.60
N SER A 112 7.32 5.53 -20.57
CA SER A 112 6.44 4.69 -21.41
C SER A 112 5.76 3.62 -20.59
N TRP A 113 6.49 2.99 -19.67
CA TRP A 113 5.92 2.02 -18.73
C TRP A 113 4.86 2.69 -17.82
N CYS A 114 5.19 3.82 -17.21
CA CYS A 114 4.27 4.57 -16.34
C CYS A 114 3.00 5.00 -17.09
N ARG A 115 3.15 5.50 -18.32
CA ARG A 115 2.02 5.91 -19.16
C ARG A 115 1.10 4.74 -19.49
N ASN A 116 1.66 3.55 -19.73
CA ASN A 116 0.86 2.35 -19.97
C ASN A 116 -0.06 2.05 -18.77
N ILE A 117 0.42 2.20 -17.54
CA ILE A 117 -0.40 2.00 -16.33
C ILE A 117 -1.44 3.10 -16.16
N VAL A 118 -1.14 4.34 -16.55
CA VAL A 118 -2.14 5.43 -16.50
C VAL A 118 -3.28 5.19 -17.50
N VAL A 119 -2.95 4.74 -18.70
CA VAL A 119 -3.92 4.52 -19.77
C VAL A 119 -4.71 3.22 -19.59
N TYR A 120 -4.02 2.17 -19.15
CA TYR A 120 -4.58 0.83 -18.92
C TYR A 120 -4.31 0.38 -17.48
N PRO A 121 -4.99 0.99 -16.49
CA PRO A 121 -4.70 0.68 -15.08
C PRO A 121 -5.09 -0.76 -14.74
N VAL A 122 -4.20 -1.43 -14.01
CA VAL A 122 -4.39 -2.79 -13.51
C VAL A 122 -4.20 -2.83 -12.00
N ALA A 123 -4.97 -3.68 -11.33
CA ALA A 123 -4.79 -3.96 -9.92
C ALA A 123 -3.62 -4.93 -9.71
N GLY A 124 -3.09 -4.96 -8.50
CA GLY A 124 -2.02 -5.87 -8.09
C GLY A 124 -0.76 -5.14 -7.69
N ASN A 125 0.17 -5.90 -7.11
CA ASN A 125 1.51 -5.41 -6.79
C ASN A 125 2.36 -5.54 -8.04
N LEU A 126 2.62 -4.40 -8.70
CA LEU A 126 3.35 -4.33 -9.96
C LEU A 126 4.88 -4.28 -9.72
N ASP A 127 5.64 -4.85 -10.66
CA ASP A 127 7.08 -4.67 -10.72
C ASP A 127 7.42 -3.30 -11.34
N TRP A 128 7.46 -2.28 -10.47
CA TRP A 128 7.76 -0.92 -10.89
C TRP A 128 9.21 -0.80 -11.37
N PRO A 129 9.46 -0.22 -12.55
CA PRO A 129 10.82 0.05 -12.99
C PRO A 129 11.48 1.08 -12.06
N THR A 130 12.80 1.00 -11.93
CA THR A 130 13.57 2.00 -11.20
C THR A 130 13.65 3.29 -12.02
N GLU A 131 13.34 4.44 -11.40
CA GLU A 131 13.51 5.74 -12.03
C GLU A 131 14.99 5.95 -12.39
N PRO A 132 15.29 6.34 -13.63
CA PRO A 132 16.67 6.61 -14.03
C PRO A 132 17.29 7.77 -13.27
N VAL A 133 18.59 7.72 -13.04
CA VAL A 133 19.36 8.84 -12.52
C VAL A 133 19.88 9.67 -13.70
N ALA A 134 19.69 10.99 -13.65
CA ALA A 134 20.13 11.89 -14.71
C ALA A 134 21.66 11.87 -14.90
N ILE A 135 22.09 11.72 -16.15
CA ILE A 135 23.50 11.83 -16.56
C ILE A 135 23.63 13.09 -17.40
N TRP A 136 24.42 14.02 -16.89
CA TRP A 136 24.66 15.30 -17.55
C TRP A 136 25.98 15.32 -18.29
N SER A 137 26.01 16.03 -19.44
CA SER A 137 27.27 16.32 -20.13
C SER A 137 28.17 17.22 -19.26
N GLN A 138 29.45 17.16 -19.52
CA GLN A 138 30.38 18.08 -18.84
C GLN A 138 30.14 19.52 -19.30
N PRO A 139 30.38 20.51 -18.41
CA PRO A 139 30.19 21.91 -18.73
C PRO A 139 31.12 22.38 -19.86
#